data_5f368729d3c006245db5fd271ce14579
#
_entry.id   5f368729d3c006245db5fd271ce14579
#
_cell.length_a   1.000
_cell.length_b   1.000
_cell.length_c   1.000
_cell.angle_alpha   90.00
_cell.angle_beta   90.00
_cell.angle_gamma   90.00
#
_symmetry.space_group_name_H-M   'P 1'
#
loop_
_entity.id
_entity.type
_entity.pdbx_description
1 polymer ?
#
loop_
_entity_poly.entity_id
_entity_poly.type
_entity_poly.pdbx_seq_one_letter_code
_entity_poly.pdbx_strand_id
1 'polypeptide(L)'
;MNLFLPLAAAAAVFAAPLYAADKPPVNAGPYVPSPTSVVSDMLTLAEVGPNDFVIDLGSGDGRIVLTAAKVFGARGFGVDINEKLVKEANESAKLQGVADRASFSTRDLFKTDISKATVLTMYLLPNTVNMLKDKLLAELRPGTRILSHDYPLSGWVADNTKQFDLEDKVAITGVSTTILYLYKVPAKIEGEWIAKVPAAISRQPITLNLERQRVVRIAGSARVAGKESLLAEGMVRGDHVEFEFYAGERNYKFSGRARDGTMSGTVEGGGVRADWSATRKK
;
A
#
# COMPACT_ATOMS: atom_id res chain seq x y z
N MET A 1 61.94 40.91 39.89
CA MET A 1 61.86 40.37 38.53
C MET A 1 60.59 39.58 38.49
N ASN A 2 59.46 40.27 38.18
CA ASN A 2 58.10 39.72 38.26
C ASN A 2 57.73 39.18 36.89
N LEU A 3 57.53 37.86 36.81
CA LEU A 3 56.91 37.17 35.61
C LEU A 3 55.40 37.25 35.73
N PHE A 4 54.76 37.99 34.84
CA PHE A 4 53.28 37.87 34.60
C PHE A 4 53.05 36.82 33.54
N LEU A 5 52.33 35.73 33.90
CA LEU A 5 51.70 34.82 32.93
C LEU A 5 50.30 35.37 32.52
N PRO A 6 49.94 35.39 31.22
CA PRO A 6 48.57 35.72 30.83
C PRO A 6 47.69 34.50 30.94
N LEU A 7 46.55 34.67 31.59
CA LEU A 7 45.46 33.70 31.67
C LEU A 7 44.68 33.74 30.34
N ALA A 8 44.75 32.66 29.56
CA ALA A 8 43.93 32.51 28.36
C ALA A 8 42.54 31.97 28.74
N ALA A 9 41.52 32.81 28.63
CA ALA A 9 40.14 32.40 28.79
C ALA A 9 39.64 31.69 27.50
N ALA A 10 39.40 30.38 27.57
CA ALA A 10 38.78 29.63 26.50
C ALA A 10 37.26 29.86 26.53
N ALA A 11 36.74 30.59 25.54
CA ALA A 11 35.28 30.73 25.32
C ALA A 11 34.77 29.46 24.70
N ALA A 12 34.01 28.66 25.46
CA ALA A 12 33.24 27.52 24.93
C ALA A 12 32.03 28.05 24.18
N VAL A 13 32.07 27.95 22.85
CA VAL A 13 30.90 28.23 21.99
C VAL A 13 29.98 27.02 22.08
N PHE A 14 28.90 27.14 22.83
CA PHE A 14 27.81 26.20 22.79
C PHE A 14 27.05 26.37 21.46
N ALA A 15 27.27 25.48 20.49
CA ALA A 15 26.43 25.36 19.31
C ALA A 15 25.08 24.74 19.75
N ALA A 16 24.06 25.58 19.86
CA ALA A 16 22.71 25.10 20.04
C ALA A 16 22.33 24.26 18.78
N PRO A 17 21.70 23.09 18.93
CA PRO A 17 21.21 22.35 17.78
C PRO A 17 20.18 23.20 17.03
N LEU A 18 20.44 23.48 15.75
CA LEU A 18 19.43 24.03 14.85
C LEU A 18 18.32 22.98 14.75
N TYR A 19 17.25 23.20 15.48
CA TYR A 19 15.98 22.51 15.22
C TYR A 19 15.55 22.90 13.80
N ALA A 20 15.66 21.96 12.86
CA ALA A 20 15.05 22.12 11.56
C ALA A 20 13.56 22.35 11.80
N ALA A 21 13.08 23.55 11.52
CA ALA A 21 11.66 23.86 11.62
C ALA A 21 10.91 22.86 10.74
N ASP A 22 10.03 22.08 11.35
CA ASP A 22 9.15 21.16 10.64
C ASP A 22 8.42 21.92 9.53
N LYS A 23 8.54 21.46 8.30
CA LYS A 23 7.78 22.05 7.20
C LYS A 23 6.30 22.02 7.55
N PRO A 24 5.55 23.09 7.28
CA PRO A 24 4.11 23.09 7.53
C PRO A 24 3.46 21.89 6.84
N PRO A 25 2.40 21.32 7.42
CA PRO A 25 1.70 20.18 6.83
C PRO A 25 1.23 20.52 5.42
N VAL A 26 1.37 19.57 4.49
CA VAL A 26 0.95 19.75 3.10
C VAL A 26 -0.57 19.83 3.07
N ASN A 27 -1.11 20.94 2.52
CA ASN A 27 -2.54 21.05 2.26
C ASN A 27 -2.91 20.09 1.13
N ALA A 28 -3.67 19.04 1.45
CA ALA A 28 -4.07 17.98 0.52
C ALA A 28 -5.24 18.38 -0.39
N GLY A 29 -5.75 19.61 -0.29
CA GLY A 29 -6.84 20.16 -1.07
C GLY A 29 -8.03 20.65 -0.22
N PRO A 30 -9.06 21.21 -0.84
CA PRO A 30 -10.28 21.61 -0.15
C PRO A 30 -11.02 20.37 0.37
N TYR A 31 -11.74 20.53 1.47
CA TYR A 31 -12.64 19.49 1.97
C TYR A 31 -13.82 19.30 1.01
N VAL A 32 -13.87 18.14 0.38
CA VAL A 32 -14.98 17.69 -0.47
C VAL A 32 -15.43 16.32 0.05
N PRO A 33 -16.58 16.21 0.70
CA PRO A 33 -17.03 14.97 1.28
C PRO A 33 -17.49 13.96 0.21
N SER A 34 -17.06 12.71 0.30
CA SER A 34 -17.61 11.63 -0.51
C SER A 34 -19.09 11.40 -0.19
N PRO A 35 -20.00 11.31 -1.18
CA PRO A 35 -21.39 10.95 -0.92
C PRO A 35 -21.53 9.64 -0.16
N THR A 36 -22.57 9.49 0.67
CA THR A 36 -22.76 8.30 1.50
C THR A 36 -22.86 7.00 0.69
N SER A 37 -23.48 7.05 -0.49
CA SER A 37 -23.54 5.91 -1.42
C SER A 37 -22.16 5.48 -1.88
N VAL A 38 -21.30 6.45 -2.23
CA VAL A 38 -19.90 6.21 -2.62
C VAL A 38 -19.11 5.58 -1.49
N VAL A 39 -19.27 6.07 -0.26
CA VAL A 39 -18.62 5.49 0.92
C VAL A 39 -18.99 4.01 1.11
N SER A 40 -20.28 3.68 0.99
CA SER A 40 -20.74 2.30 1.07
C SER A 40 -20.17 1.43 -0.06
N ASP A 41 -20.12 1.96 -1.27
CA ASP A 41 -19.53 1.30 -2.44
C ASP A 41 -18.02 1.08 -2.29
N MET A 42 -17.29 2.06 -1.77
CA MET A 42 -15.86 1.93 -1.44
C MET A 42 -15.62 0.77 -0.48
N LEU A 43 -16.32 0.77 0.65
CA LEU A 43 -16.14 -0.24 1.70
C LEU A 43 -16.56 -1.64 1.23
N THR A 44 -17.62 -1.73 0.40
CA THR A 44 -18.05 -2.98 -0.23
C THR A 44 -17.03 -3.47 -1.26
N LEU A 45 -16.51 -2.60 -2.12
CA LEU A 45 -15.49 -2.95 -3.13
C LEU A 45 -14.21 -3.47 -2.46
N ALA A 46 -13.87 -2.93 -1.28
CA ALA A 46 -12.75 -3.39 -0.48
C ALA A 46 -13.09 -4.64 0.37
N GLU A 47 -14.30 -5.16 0.31
CA GLU A 47 -14.73 -6.31 1.13
C GLU A 47 -14.44 -6.07 2.62
N VAL A 48 -14.75 -4.85 3.12
CA VAL A 48 -14.51 -4.50 4.53
C VAL A 48 -15.40 -5.34 5.44
N GLY A 49 -14.85 -5.83 6.54
CA GLY A 49 -15.55 -6.64 7.53
C GLY A 49 -15.05 -6.43 8.96
N PRO A 50 -15.58 -7.16 9.95
CA PRO A 50 -15.33 -6.95 11.38
C PRO A 50 -13.87 -7.13 11.80
N ASN A 51 -13.08 -7.86 11.01
CA ASN A 51 -11.67 -8.11 11.28
C ASN A 51 -10.75 -7.03 10.69
N ASP A 52 -11.30 -6.05 9.98
CA ASP A 52 -10.53 -5.01 9.33
C ASP A 52 -10.19 -3.85 10.26
N PHE A 53 -9.04 -3.26 9.95
CA PHE A 53 -8.58 -2.00 10.52
C PHE A 53 -8.46 -0.97 9.40
N VAL A 54 -9.42 -0.05 9.34
CA VAL A 54 -9.52 0.99 8.29
C VAL A 54 -8.74 2.21 8.72
N ILE A 55 -7.85 2.70 7.87
CA ILE A 55 -7.19 4.00 8.03
C ILE A 55 -7.62 4.92 6.89
N ASP A 56 -8.13 6.11 7.23
CA ASP A 56 -8.58 7.11 6.27
C ASP A 56 -7.67 8.34 6.28
N LEU A 57 -7.00 8.60 5.18
CA LEU A 57 -6.06 9.71 5.03
C LEU A 57 -6.78 10.93 4.42
N GLY A 58 -6.89 12.02 5.18
CA GLY A 58 -7.73 13.16 4.85
C GLY A 58 -9.19 12.86 5.18
N SER A 59 -9.44 12.42 6.41
CA SER A 59 -10.73 11.84 6.81
C SER A 59 -11.90 12.82 6.89
N GLY A 60 -11.64 14.14 6.87
CA GLY A 60 -12.67 15.15 6.93
C GLY A 60 -13.59 14.96 8.16
N ASP A 61 -14.88 14.86 7.92
CA ASP A 61 -15.92 14.62 8.93
C ASP A 61 -16.00 13.16 9.43
N GLY A 62 -15.08 12.30 8.97
CA GLY A 62 -14.94 10.92 9.45
C GLY A 62 -15.90 9.91 8.85
N ARG A 63 -16.73 10.30 7.88
CA ARG A 63 -17.83 9.47 7.35
C ARG A 63 -17.40 8.08 6.88
N ILE A 64 -16.20 7.91 6.31
CA ILE A 64 -15.71 6.61 5.83
C ILE A 64 -15.45 5.68 7.02
N VAL A 65 -14.68 6.11 8.02
CA VAL A 65 -14.36 5.28 9.20
C VAL A 65 -15.60 5.06 10.08
N LEU A 66 -16.46 6.07 10.20
CA LEU A 66 -17.75 5.93 10.92
C LEU A 66 -18.64 4.86 10.26
N THR A 67 -18.76 4.89 8.94
CA THR A 67 -19.53 3.87 8.19
C THR A 67 -18.89 2.49 8.31
N ALA A 68 -17.55 2.40 8.19
CA ALA A 68 -16.84 1.15 8.38
C ALA A 68 -17.10 0.54 9.77
N ALA A 69 -17.10 1.36 10.81
CA ALA A 69 -17.38 0.90 12.18
C ALA A 69 -18.84 0.52 12.41
N LYS A 70 -19.78 1.33 11.91
CA LYS A 70 -21.22 1.18 12.20
C LYS A 70 -21.87 0.08 11.36
N VAL A 71 -21.56 0.03 10.07
CA VAL A 71 -22.22 -0.84 9.10
C VAL A 71 -21.44 -2.13 8.88
N PHE A 72 -20.12 -2.07 8.81
CA PHE A 72 -19.27 -3.22 8.51
C PHE A 72 -18.61 -3.85 9.75
N GLY A 73 -18.80 -3.24 10.94
CA GLY A 73 -18.24 -3.76 12.19
C GLY A 73 -16.72 -3.61 12.32
N ALA A 74 -16.08 -2.93 11.39
CA ALA A 74 -14.62 -2.74 11.37
C ALA A 74 -14.16 -1.79 12.50
N ARG A 75 -12.84 -1.76 12.72
CA ARG A 75 -12.18 -0.75 13.54
C ARG A 75 -11.35 0.17 12.65
N GLY A 76 -11.06 1.37 13.13
CA GLY A 76 -10.17 2.23 12.38
C GLY A 76 -9.98 3.61 12.97
N PHE A 77 -9.15 4.38 12.30
CA PHE A 77 -9.02 5.80 12.60
C PHE A 77 -8.89 6.63 11.32
N GLY A 78 -9.23 7.91 11.44
CA GLY A 78 -9.00 8.89 10.41
C GLY A 78 -8.03 9.97 10.86
N VAL A 79 -7.32 10.57 9.91
CA VAL A 79 -6.48 11.74 10.16
C VAL A 79 -6.82 12.86 9.19
N ASP A 80 -6.87 14.08 9.71
CA ASP A 80 -7.03 15.30 8.94
C ASP A 80 -6.20 16.41 9.57
N ILE A 81 -5.82 17.45 8.81
CA ILE A 81 -5.14 18.62 9.34
C ILE A 81 -6.13 19.64 9.92
N ASN A 82 -7.41 19.54 9.56
CA ASN A 82 -8.47 20.42 10.00
C ASN A 82 -9.02 19.97 11.37
N GLU A 83 -8.58 20.66 12.42
CA GLU A 83 -8.97 20.36 13.80
C GLU A 83 -10.49 20.40 14.02
N LYS A 84 -11.22 21.32 13.35
CA LYS A 84 -12.67 21.42 13.47
C LYS A 84 -13.36 20.17 12.94
N LEU A 85 -12.96 19.66 11.77
CA LEU A 85 -13.51 18.44 11.18
C LEU A 85 -13.19 17.22 12.05
N VAL A 86 -11.96 17.12 12.57
CA VAL A 86 -11.57 16.04 13.49
C VAL A 86 -12.43 16.04 14.77
N LYS A 87 -12.70 17.21 15.33
CA LYS A 87 -13.60 17.35 16.49
C LYS A 87 -15.01 16.87 16.15
N GLU A 88 -15.59 17.34 15.05
CA GLU A 88 -16.91 16.92 14.57
C GLU A 88 -16.98 15.40 14.33
N ALA A 89 -15.94 14.80 13.74
CA ALA A 89 -15.84 13.37 13.53
C ALA A 89 -15.86 12.56 14.84
N ASN A 90 -15.10 13.01 15.85
CA ASN A 90 -15.08 12.35 17.16
C ASN A 90 -16.42 12.51 17.94
N GLU A 91 -17.08 13.67 17.80
CA GLU A 91 -18.43 13.87 18.35
C GLU A 91 -19.44 12.95 17.65
N SER A 92 -19.36 12.83 16.33
CA SER A 92 -20.19 11.92 15.53
C SER A 92 -19.97 10.45 15.92
N ALA A 93 -18.73 10.04 16.22
CA ALA A 93 -18.42 8.69 16.69
C ALA A 93 -19.12 8.38 18.01
N LYS A 94 -19.15 9.33 18.95
CA LYS A 94 -19.85 9.21 20.22
C LYS A 94 -21.38 9.12 20.02
N LEU A 95 -21.93 10.05 19.24
CA LEU A 95 -23.37 10.10 18.96
C LEU A 95 -23.87 8.83 18.24
N GLN A 96 -23.06 8.22 17.41
CA GLN A 96 -23.39 6.99 16.70
C GLN A 96 -23.09 5.71 17.48
N GLY A 97 -22.51 5.81 18.69
CA GLY A 97 -22.19 4.66 19.54
C GLY A 97 -21.06 3.79 19.00
N VAL A 98 -20.10 4.37 18.25
CA VAL A 98 -18.96 3.65 17.65
C VAL A 98 -17.59 4.20 18.09
N ALA A 99 -17.55 5.03 19.14
CA ALA A 99 -16.31 5.64 19.62
C ALA A 99 -15.28 4.63 20.17
N ASP A 100 -15.68 3.41 20.46
CA ASP A 100 -14.82 2.28 20.81
C ASP A 100 -14.10 1.66 19.59
N ARG A 101 -14.58 1.93 18.38
CA ARG A 101 -14.07 1.36 17.12
C ARG A 101 -13.58 2.42 16.14
N ALA A 102 -14.05 3.65 16.21
CA ALA A 102 -13.70 4.75 15.32
C ALA A 102 -13.14 5.94 16.11
N SER A 103 -11.97 6.43 15.73
CA SER A 103 -11.33 7.60 16.34
C SER A 103 -10.67 8.49 15.28
N PHE A 104 -10.49 9.77 15.60
CA PHE A 104 -9.93 10.73 14.65
C PHE A 104 -8.89 11.61 15.35
N SER A 105 -7.83 11.99 14.62
CA SER A 105 -6.74 12.79 15.16
C SER A 105 -6.33 13.88 14.17
N THR A 106 -6.05 15.08 14.71
CA THR A 106 -5.44 16.15 13.93
C THR A 106 -3.98 15.80 13.66
N ARG A 107 -3.67 15.40 12.43
CA ARG A 107 -2.34 14.90 12.07
C ARG A 107 -2.07 15.04 10.58
N ASP A 108 -0.80 15.28 10.26
CA ASP A 108 -0.30 15.20 8.88
C ASP A 108 -0.34 13.74 8.39
N LEU A 109 -1.03 13.51 7.26
CA LEU A 109 -1.18 12.18 6.65
C LEU A 109 0.16 11.59 6.21
N PHE A 110 1.15 12.42 5.84
CA PHE A 110 2.48 11.94 5.47
C PHE A 110 3.31 11.45 6.67
N LYS A 111 3.00 11.94 7.88
CA LYS A 111 3.67 11.56 9.14
C LYS A 111 2.90 10.49 9.93
N THR A 112 1.73 10.08 9.46
CA THR A 112 0.87 9.10 10.11
C THR A 112 1.41 7.69 9.88
N ASP A 113 1.56 6.90 10.96
CA ASP A 113 1.84 5.46 10.86
C ASP A 113 0.62 4.72 10.30
N ILE A 114 0.80 4.10 9.15
CA ILE A 114 -0.25 3.35 8.44
C ILE A 114 -0.03 1.83 8.48
N SER A 115 0.97 1.36 9.19
CA SER A 115 1.42 -0.05 9.19
C SER A 115 0.38 -1.06 9.68
N LYS A 116 -0.61 -0.59 10.46
CA LYS A 116 -1.70 -1.43 11.01
C LYS A 116 -2.89 -1.59 10.07
N ALA A 117 -2.96 -0.79 8.99
CA ALA A 117 -4.07 -0.85 8.06
C ALA A 117 -4.19 -2.24 7.41
N THR A 118 -5.40 -2.78 7.37
CA THR A 118 -5.82 -3.85 6.47
C THR A 118 -6.56 -3.27 5.26
N VAL A 119 -7.17 -2.09 5.47
CA VAL A 119 -7.78 -1.26 4.43
C VAL A 119 -7.34 0.19 4.64
N LEU A 120 -6.89 0.84 3.59
CA LEU A 120 -6.58 2.26 3.59
C LEU A 120 -7.47 2.96 2.58
N THR A 121 -8.07 4.07 2.98
CA THR A 121 -8.93 4.88 2.12
C THR A 121 -8.37 6.29 1.96
N MET A 122 -8.62 6.91 0.81
CA MET A 122 -8.23 8.29 0.53
C MET A 122 -9.11 8.92 -0.56
N TYR A 123 -9.48 10.17 -0.34
CA TYR A 123 -10.05 11.06 -1.36
C TYR A 123 -9.26 12.36 -1.35
N LEU A 124 -8.18 12.40 -2.08
CA LEU A 124 -7.17 13.46 -2.06
C LEU A 124 -6.85 13.91 -3.48
N LEU A 125 -6.29 15.12 -3.63
CA LEU A 125 -5.86 15.60 -4.95
C LEU A 125 -4.83 14.66 -5.61
N PRO A 126 -4.77 14.61 -6.96
CA PRO A 126 -3.91 13.69 -7.71
C PRO A 126 -2.44 13.73 -7.30
N ASN A 127 -1.89 14.94 -7.06
CA ASN A 127 -0.51 15.10 -6.64
C ASN A 127 -0.26 14.47 -5.26
N THR A 128 -1.17 14.69 -4.31
CA THR A 128 -1.09 14.14 -2.95
C THR A 128 -1.16 12.62 -2.96
N VAL A 129 -2.10 12.04 -3.74
CA VAL A 129 -2.23 10.60 -3.94
C VAL A 129 -0.90 10.01 -4.43
N ASN A 130 -0.27 10.65 -5.43
CA ASN A 130 0.98 10.15 -6.00
C ASN A 130 2.19 10.33 -5.08
N MET A 131 2.23 11.38 -4.26
CA MET A 131 3.27 11.58 -3.24
C MET A 131 3.21 10.51 -2.13
N LEU A 132 2.04 9.93 -1.85
CA LEU A 132 1.87 8.87 -0.87
C LEU A 132 2.37 7.50 -1.34
N LYS A 133 2.54 7.28 -2.63
CA LYS A 133 2.81 5.95 -3.20
C LYS A 133 3.97 5.22 -2.55
N ASP A 134 5.10 5.88 -2.35
CA ASP A 134 6.29 5.26 -1.74
C ASP A 134 6.04 4.90 -0.28
N LYS A 135 5.33 5.76 0.47
CA LYS A 135 4.90 5.48 1.85
C LYS A 135 3.97 4.27 1.91
N LEU A 136 2.98 4.20 0.99
CA LEU A 136 2.05 3.07 0.93
C LEU A 136 2.78 1.75 0.70
N LEU A 137 3.76 1.73 -0.20
CA LEU A 137 4.57 0.53 -0.50
C LEU A 137 5.56 0.16 0.62
N ALA A 138 6.08 1.16 1.34
CA ALA A 138 7.06 0.94 2.40
C ALA A 138 6.43 0.43 3.69
N GLU A 139 5.30 1.04 4.11
CA GLU A 139 4.72 0.84 5.44
C GLU A 139 3.57 -0.17 5.47
N LEU A 140 2.79 -0.29 4.38
CA LEU A 140 1.67 -1.21 4.36
C LEU A 140 2.13 -2.67 4.17
N ARG A 141 1.40 -3.58 4.80
CA ARG A 141 1.65 -5.02 4.65
C ARG A 141 1.18 -5.52 3.29
N PRO A 142 1.86 -6.50 2.70
CA PRO A 142 1.35 -7.19 1.52
C PRO A 142 -0.11 -7.66 1.71
N GLY A 143 -0.95 -7.44 0.69
CA GLY A 143 -2.37 -7.76 0.75
C GLY A 143 -3.26 -6.67 1.33
N THR A 144 -2.70 -5.60 1.96
CA THR A 144 -3.50 -4.44 2.36
C THR A 144 -4.23 -3.87 1.15
N ARG A 145 -5.52 -3.61 1.31
CA ARG A 145 -6.40 -3.05 0.28
C ARG A 145 -6.39 -1.54 0.38
N ILE A 146 -6.15 -0.86 -0.74
CA ILE A 146 -6.12 0.60 -0.83
C ILE A 146 -7.26 1.04 -1.73
N LEU A 147 -8.13 1.89 -1.23
CA LEU A 147 -9.20 2.54 -1.99
C LEU A 147 -8.84 4.00 -2.25
N SER A 148 -8.74 4.37 -3.52
CA SER A 148 -8.62 5.75 -3.94
C SER A 148 -9.89 6.19 -4.67
N HIS A 149 -10.48 7.29 -4.24
CA HIS A 149 -11.66 7.88 -4.84
C HIS A 149 -11.22 8.90 -5.89
N ASP A 150 -11.73 8.78 -7.11
CA ASP A 150 -11.52 9.59 -8.31
C ASP A 150 -10.08 9.62 -8.87
N TYR A 151 -9.05 9.48 -8.07
CA TYR A 151 -7.69 9.68 -8.54
C TYR A 151 -6.83 8.42 -8.41
N PRO A 152 -6.25 7.94 -9.53
CA PRO A 152 -5.45 6.72 -9.52
C PRO A 152 -4.04 6.95 -8.96
N LEU A 153 -3.44 5.90 -8.42
CA LEU A 153 -2.01 5.81 -8.14
C LEU A 153 -1.24 5.63 -9.45
N SER A 154 -0.56 6.66 -9.93
CA SER A 154 0.16 6.63 -11.21
C SER A 154 1.21 5.53 -11.26
N GLY A 155 1.17 4.73 -12.34
CA GLY A 155 2.10 3.59 -12.53
C GLY A 155 1.80 2.37 -11.66
N TRP A 156 0.70 2.38 -10.90
CA TRP A 156 0.17 1.22 -10.20
C TRP A 156 -1.14 0.78 -10.86
N VAL A 157 -1.17 -0.41 -11.43
CA VAL A 157 -2.39 -0.94 -12.06
C VAL A 157 -3.36 -1.35 -10.95
N ALA A 158 -4.58 -0.81 -10.99
CA ALA A 158 -5.62 -1.17 -10.03
C ALA A 158 -6.03 -2.65 -10.20
N ASP A 159 -6.29 -3.32 -9.08
CA ASP A 159 -6.79 -4.69 -9.05
C ASP A 159 -8.26 -4.75 -9.46
N ASN A 160 -9.02 -3.70 -9.14
CA ASN A 160 -10.41 -3.52 -9.55
C ASN A 160 -10.75 -2.03 -9.66
N THR A 161 -11.72 -1.69 -10.48
CA THR A 161 -12.29 -0.35 -10.61
C THR A 161 -13.81 -0.42 -10.67
N LYS A 162 -14.47 0.56 -10.04
CA LYS A 162 -15.91 0.75 -10.17
C LYS A 162 -16.16 2.18 -10.62
N GLN A 163 -16.87 2.36 -11.73
CA GLN A 163 -17.23 3.67 -12.27
C GLN A 163 -18.73 3.80 -12.31
N PHE A 164 -19.25 4.98 -11.96
CA PHE A 164 -20.66 5.33 -12.02
C PHE A 164 -20.83 6.85 -12.03
N ASP A 165 -22.00 7.32 -12.39
CA ASP A 165 -22.34 8.75 -12.44
C ASP A 165 -23.15 9.15 -11.20
N LEU A 166 -22.84 10.33 -10.67
CA LEU A 166 -23.52 10.97 -9.53
C LEU A 166 -23.88 12.39 -9.92
N GLU A 167 -25.17 12.66 -10.07
CA GLU A 167 -25.67 14.00 -10.43
C GLU A 167 -25.28 15.04 -9.40
N ASP A 168 -25.35 14.71 -8.11
CA ASP A 168 -24.98 15.61 -7.00
C ASP A 168 -23.53 16.07 -7.06
N LYS A 169 -22.65 15.31 -7.69
CA LYS A 169 -21.22 15.63 -7.82
C LYS A 169 -20.98 16.78 -8.81
N VAL A 170 -21.85 16.93 -9.80
CA VAL A 170 -21.71 17.99 -10.83
C VAL A 170 -21.71 19.37 -10.21
N ALA A 171 -22.52 19.62 -9.18
CA ALA A 171 -22.60 20.89 -8.48
C ALA A 171 -21.28 21.26 -7.75
N ILE A 172 -20.46 20.25 -7.40
CA ILE A 172 -19.23 20.42 -6.60
C ILE A 172 -17.99 20.43 -7.50
N THR A 173 -17.92 19.48 -8.44
CA THR A 173 -16.71 19.21 -9.23
C THR A 173 -16.84 19.50 -10.71
N GLY A 174 -18.05 19.81 -11.18
CA GLY A 174 -18.35 20.03 -12.61
C GLY A 174 -18.48 18.76 -13.45
N VAL A 175 -18.27 17.56 -12.86
CA VAL A 175 -18.38 16.26 -13.55
C VAL A 175 -19.22 15.27 -12.72
N SER A 176 -20.03 14.46 -13.40
CA SER A 176 -20.85 13.44 -12.76
C SER A 176 -20.06 12.17 -12.42
N THR A 177 -19.07 11.86 -13.24
CA THR A 177 -18.34 10.59 -13.13
C THR A 177 -17.57 10.47 -11.82
N THR A 178 -17.74 9.33 -11.17
CA THR A 178 -17.00 8.90 -9.98
C THR A 178 -16.32 7.57 -10.29
N ILE A 179 -15.06 7.48 -9.92
CA ILE A 179 -14.27 6.26 -10.13
C ILE A 179 -13.65 5.83 -8.79
N LEU A 180 -13.89 4.59 -8.42
CA LEU A 180 -13.24 3.96 -7.29
C LEU A 180 -12.15 3.03 -7.80
N TYR A 181 -10.94 3.20 -7.28
CA TYR A 181 -9.78 2.38 -7.60
C TYR A 181 -9.41 1.53 -6.40
N LEU A 182 -9.45 0.21 -6.56
CA LEU A 182 -8.97 -0.74 -5.56
C LEU A 182 -7.59 -1.25 -5.97
N TYR A 183 -6.64 -1.16 -5.04
CA TYR A 183 -5.31 -1.74 -5.17
C TYR A 183 -5.03 -2.70 -4.01
N LYS A 184 -4.23 -3.73 -4.27
CA LYS A 184 -3.68 -4.61 -3.22
C LYS A 184 -2.17 -4.41 -3.15
N VAL A 185 -1.67 -4.13 -1.96
CA VAL A 185 -0.21 -3.99 -1.75
C VAL A 185 0.48 -5.29 -2.12
N PRO A 186 1.44 -5.27 -3.06
CA PRO A 186 2.06 -6.49 -3.55
C PRO A 186 3.04 -7.10 -2.55
N ALA A 187 3.16 -8.41 -2.58
CA ALA A 187 4.14 -9.15 -1.79
C ALA A 187 5.57 -8.74 -2.15
N LYS A 188 6.48 -8.77 -1.17
CA LYS A 188 7.92 -8.53 -1.37
C LYS A 188 8.56 -9.80 -1.90
N ILE A 189 8.75 -9.87 -3.22
CA ILE A 189 9.24 -11.08 -3.91
C ILE A 189 10.68 -10.93 -4.40
N GLU A 190 11.29 -9.78 -4.28
CA GLU A 190 12.65 -9.48 -4.77
C GLU A 190 13.68 -10.38 -4.07
N GLY A 191 14.70 -10.80 -4.81
CA GLY A 191 15.80 -11.62 -4.34
C GLY A 191 15.88 -13.01 -4.96
N GLU A 192 16.79 -13.83 -4.44
CA GLU A 192 17.05 -15.18 -4.92
C GLU A 192 16.14 -16.19 -4.22
N TRP A 193 15.57 -17.11 -5.02
CA TRP A 193 14.66 -18.15 -4.57
C TRP A 193 15.06 -19.50 -5.12
N ILE A 194 14.83 -20.55 -4.34
CA ILE A 194 14.99 -21.92 -4.78
C ILE A 194 13.61 -22.56 -4.90
N ALA A 195 13.18 -22.77 -6.14
CA ALA A 195 11.93 -23.41 -6.46
C ALA A 195 12.11 -24.92 -6.62
N LYS A 196 11.31 -25.67 -5.87
CA LYS A 196 11.19 -27.14 -5.96
C LYS A 196 9.97 -27.47 -6.80
N VAL A 197 10.19 -28.29 -7.80
CA VAL A 197 9.17 -28.79 -8.73
C VAL A 197 9.29 -30.31 -8.83
N PRO A 198 8.22 -31.04 -9.20
CA PRO A 198 8.31 -32.47 -9.46
C PRO A 198 9.28 -32.81 -10.60
N ALA A 199 9.87 -34.01 -10.57
CA ALA A 199 10.86 -34.47 -11.55
C ALA A 199 10.33 -34.49 -12.99
N ALA A 200 9.01 -34.61 -13.19
CA ALA A 200 8.36 -34.48 -14.50
C ALA A 200 8.51 -33.07 -15.11
N ILE A 201 8.63 -32.02 -14.27
CA ILE A 201 8.89 -30.63 -14.67
C ILE A 201 10.40 -30.39 -14.79
N SER A 202 11.15 -30.64 -13.71
CA SER A 202 12.62 -30.54 -13.68
C SER A 202 13.21 -31.49 -12.65
N ARG A 203 14.29 -32.19 -13.03
CA ARG A 203 15.01 -33.09 -12.09
C ARG A 203 15.85 -32.32 -11.05
N GLN A 204 16.11 -31.04 -11.30
CA GLN A 204 16.87 -30.17 -10.40
C GLN A 204 16.00 -29.00 -9.94
N PRO A 205 16.26 -28.44 -8.75
CA PRO A 205 15.62 -27.21 -8.35
C PRO A 205 15.87 -26.09 -9.35
N ILE A 206 14.90 -25.19 -9.49
CA ILE A 206 14.99 -24.01 -10.33
C ILE A 206 15.38 -22.83 -9.43
N THR A 207 16.48 -22.18 -9.73
CA THR A 207 16.87 -20.94 -9.06
C THR A 207 16.20 -19.76 -9.78
N LEU A 208 15.52 -18.91 -9.01
CA LEU A 208 14.89 -17.69 -9.52
C LEU A 208 15.61 -16.49 -8.90
N ASN A 209 15.95 -15.51 -9.71
CA ASN A 209 16.38 -14.18 -9.26
C ASN A 209 15.31 -13.18 -9.69
N LEU A 210 14.53 -12.69 -8.73
CA LEU A 210 13.37 -11.83 -8.99
C LEU A 210 13.68 -10.39 -8.59
N GLU A 211 13.30 -9.46 -9.46
CA GLU A 211 13.49 -8.03 -9.29
C GLU A 211 12.17 -7.30 -9.56
N ARG A 212 11.88 -6.26 -8.77
CA ARG A 212 10.73 -5.42 -9.04
C ARG A 212 11.07 -4.41 -10.12
N GLN A 213 10.38 -4.51 -11.25
CA GLN A 213 10.53 -3.56 -12.35
C GLN A 213 9.60 -2.35 -12.19
N ARG A 214 8.36 -2.60 -11.75
CA ARG A 214 7.33 -1.61 -11.41
C ARG A 214 6.51 -2.13 -10.25
N VAL A 215 5.55 -1.36 -9.73
CA VAL A 215 4.78 -1.75 -8.54
C VAL A 215 4.25 -3.19 -8.59
N VAL A 216 3.66 -3.58 -9.72
CA VAL A 216 3.09 -4.93 -9.90
C VAL A 216 3.83 -5.79 -10.93
N ARG A 217 4.85 -5.23 -11.63
CA ARG A 217 5.64 -6.00 -12.61
C ARG A 217 6.95 -6.45 -11.99
N ILE A 218 7.28 -7.69 -12.27
CA ILE A 218 8.55 -8.31 -11.89
C ILE A 218 9.33 -8.69 -13.13
N ALA A 219 10.64 -8.55 -13.04
CA ALA A 219 11.61 -9.02 -14.00
C ALA A 219 12.58 -9.96 -13.29
N GLY A 220 13.56 -10.47 -13.99
CA GLY A 220 14.61 -11.29 -13.41
C GLY A 220 14.99 -12.45 -14.29
N SER A 221 15.57 -13.49 -13.69
CA SER A 221 16.00 -14.67 -14.37
C SER A 221 15.62 -15.96 -13.64
N ALA A 222 15.58 -17.04 -14.38
CA ALA A 222 15.45 -18.41 -13.88
C ALA A 222 16.61 -19.24 -14.39
N ARG A 223 17.19 -20.09 -13.53
CA ARG A 223 18.24 -21.05 -13.90
C ARG A 223 17.72 -22.45 -13.76
N VAL A 224 17.71 -23.17 -14.89
CA VAL A 224 17.28 -24.59 -14.99
C VAL A 224 18.43 -25.42 -15.52
N ALA A 225 18.84 -26.45 -14.78
CA ALA A 225 19.96 -27.34 -15.16
C ALA A 225 21.23 -26.58 -15.57
N GLY A 226 21.57 -25.50 -14.85
CA GLY A 226 22.74 -24.66 -15.08
C GLY A 226 22.59 -23.60 -16.20
N LYS A 227 21.52 -23.64 -16.99
CA LYS A 227 21.24 -22.61 -18.02
C LYS A 227 20.35 -21.52 -17.47
N GLU A 228 20.73 -20.28 -17.69
CA GLU A 228 20.00 -19.10 -17.28
C GLU A 228 19.08 -18.60 -18.41
N SER A 229 17.89 -18.17 -18.05
CA SER A 229 16.89 -17.60 -18.96
C SER A 229 16.23 -16.42 -18.28
N LEU A 230 15.98 -15.35 -19.03
CA LEU A 230 15.24 -14.20 -18.52
C LEU A 230 13.76 -14.54 -18.37
N LEU A 231 13.10 -13.89 -17.44
CA LEU A 231 11.64 -13.90 -17.35
C LEU A 231 11.07 -13.19 -18.59
N ALA A 232 10.15 -13.84 -19.29
CA ALA A 232 9.42 -13.24 -20.42
C ALA A 232 8.34 -12.31 -19.92
N GLU A 233 7.58 -12.78 -18.91
CA GLU A 233 6.56 -12.01 -18.22
C GLU A 233 6.60 -12.31 -16.71
N GLY A 234 6.28 -11.30 -15.90
CA GLY A 234 6.18 -11.46 -14.47
C GLY A 234 5.30 -10.40 -13.82
N MET A 235 4.44 -10.83 -12.90
CA MET A 235 3.49 -9.98 -12.19
C MET A 235 3.31 -10.42 -10.74
N VAL A 236 3.07 -9.44 -9.86
CA VAL A 236 2.65 -9.66 -8.47
C VAL A 236 1.50 -8.72 -8.11
N ARG A 237 0.37 -9.29 -7.70
CA ARG A 237 -0.83 -8.55 -7.25
C ARG A 237 -1.24 -9.04 -5.88
N GLY A 238 -1.17 -8.19 -4.86
CA GLY A 238 -1.30 -8.66 -3.48
C GLY A 238 -0.28 -9.77 -3.20
N ASP A 239 -0.72 -10.93 -2.75
CA ASP A 239 0.12 -12.12 -2.53
C ASP A 239 0.22 -13.03 -3.77
N HIS A 240 -0.54 -12.76 -4.83
CA HIS A 240 -0.54 -13.56 -6.05
C HIS A 240 0.65 -13.22 -6.94
N VAL A 241 1.38 -14.26 -7.36
CA VAL A 241 2.60 -14.16 -8.18
C VAL A 241 2.41 -15.01 -9.43
N GLU A 242 2.67 -14.44 -10.58
CA GLU A 242 2.69 -15.11 -11.87
C GLU A 242 3.96 -14.73 -12.62
N PHE A 243 4.64 -15.70 -13.21
CA PHE A 243 5.77 -15.44 -14.10
C PHE A 243 5.99 -16.60 -15.06
N GLU A 244 6.58 -16.29 -16.20
CA GLU A 244 6.98 -17.30 -17.17
C GLU A 244 8.38 -17.04 -17.73
N PHE A 245 9.02 -18.11 -18.16
CA PHE A 245 10.31 -18.08 -18.86
C PHE A 245 10.46 -19.29 -19.77
N TYR A 246 11.41 -19.19 -20.71
CA TYR A 246 11.74 -20.26 -21.63
C TYR A 246 13.13 -20.81 -21.32
N ALA A 247 13.26 -22.15 -21.15
CA ALA A 247 14.54 -22.83 -21.06
C ALA A 247 14.68 -23.80 -22.24
N GLY A 248 15.41 -23.37 -23.26
CA GLY A 248 15.37 -24.00 -24.58
C GLY A 248 13.98 -23.80 -25.23
N GLU A 249 13.44 -24.86 -25.78
CA GLU A 249 12.09 -24.86 -26.38
C GLU A 249 10.95 -25.00 -25.36
N ARG A 250 11.27 -25.27 -24.08
CA ARG A 250 10.27 -25.51 -23.04
C ARG A 250 9.86 -24.19 -22.36
N ASN A 251 8.57 -23.91 -22.40
CA ASN A 251 7.99 -22.83 -21.61
C ASN A 251 7.63 -23.32 -20.21
N TYR A 252 7.97 -22.53 -19.19
CA TYR A 252 7.63 -22.74 -17.78
C TYR A 252 6.75 -21.58 -17.32
N LYS A 253 5.52 -21.90 -16.90
CA LYS A 253 4.56 -20.93 -16.35
C LYS A 253 4.33 -21.23 -14.89
N PHE A 254 4.58 -20.26 -14.04
CA PHE A 254 4.39 -20.33 -12.60
C PHE A 254 3.24 -19.44 -12.19
N SER A 255 2.34 -19.97 -11.37
CA SER A 255 1.27 -19.21 -10.72
C SER A 255 1.20 -19.67 -9.26
N GLY A 256 1.07 -18.73 -8.32
CA GLY A 256 1.06 -19.08 -6.91
C GLY A 256 0.87 -17.88 -5.99
N ARG A 257 1.16 -18.11 -4.70
CA ARG A 257 1.11 -17.08 -3.66
C ARG A 257 2.43 -16.97 -2.94
N ALA A 258 2.81 -15.73 -2.62
CA ALA A 258 4.00 -15.40 -1.85
C ALA A 258 3.61 -14.93 -0.45
N ARG A 259 4.08 -15.64 0.59
CA ARG A 259 3.84 -15.32 2.00
C ARG A 259 5.08 -15.66 2.84
N ASP A 260 5.47 -14.78 3.74
CA ASP A 260 6.46 -15.02 4.79
C ASP A 260 7.75 -15.71 4.29
N GLY A 261 8.29 -15.23 3.17
CA GLY A 261 9.53 -15.78 2.59
C GLY A 261 9.37 -17.13 1.89
N THR A 262 8.14 -17.56 1.64
CA THR A 262 7.82 -18.75 0.84
C THR A 262 6.93 -18.39 -0.35
N MET A 263 6.98 -19.19 -1.40
CA MET A 263 6.02 -19.17 -2.50
C MET A 263 5.53 -20.61 -2.76
N SER A 264 4.27 -20.74 -3.17
CA SER A 264 3.71 -22.03 -3.57
C SER A 264 2.54 -21.86 -4.52
N GLY A 265 2.27 -22.86 -5.33
CA GLY A 265 1.18 -22.84 -6.29
C GLY A 265 1.33 -23.93 -7.37
N THR A 266 0.95 -23.59 -8.60
CA THR A 266 1.03 -24.52 -9.75
C THR A 266 2.07 -24.06 -10.76
N VAL A 267 2.79 -25.00 -11.36
CA VAL A 267 3.71 -24.80 -12.48
C VAL A 267 3.28 -25.64 -13.67
N GLU A 268 3.37 -25.09 -14.85
CA GLU A 268 3.21 -25.80 -16.12
C GLU A 268 4.55 -25.80 -16.86
N GLY A 269 4.97 -26.96 -17.36
CA GLY A 269 6.19 -27.09 -18.12
C GLY A 269 6.23 -28.38 -18.94
N GLY A 270 6.50 -28.26 -20.26
CA GLY A 270 6.55 -29.44 -21.15
C GLY A 270 5.23 -30.21 -21.23
N GLY A 271 4.08 -29.54 -21.12
CA GLY A 271 2.75 -30.17 -21.16
C GLY A 271 2.31 -30.82 -19.84
N VAL A 272 3.11 -30.69 -18.78
CA VAL A 272 2.80 -31.21 -17.43
C VAL A 272 2.43 -30.04 -16.53
N ARG A 273 1.36 -30.19 -15.75
CA ARG A 273 0.96 -29.28 -14.67
C ARG A 273 1.15 -29.98 -13.31
N ALA A 274 1.77 -29.29 -12.38
CA ALA A 274 2.10 -29.83 -11.07
C ALA A 274 2.21 -28.71 -10.01
N ASP A 275 2.26 -29.11 -8.74
CA ASP A 275 2.51 -28.17 -7.66
C ASP A 275 4.00 -27.81 -7.56
N TRP A 276 4.27 -26.58 -7.12
CA TRP A 276 5.61 -26.10 -6.82
C TRP A 276 5.64 -25.35 -5.49
N SER A 277 6.83 -25.28 -4.92
CA SER A 277 7.10 -24.40 -3.78
C SER A 277 8.48 -23.76 -3.94
N ALA A 278 8.68 -22.59 -3.36
CA ALA A 278 9.99 -21.96 -3.29
C ALA A 278 10.23 -21.33 -1.91
N THR A 279 11.49 -21.31 -1.54
CA THR A 279 11.98 -20.60 -0.35
C THR A 279 13.00 -19.56 -0.76
N ARG A 280 12.97 -18.43 -0.07
CA ARG A 280 13.96 -17.37 -0.29
C ARG A 280 15.34 -17.87 0.17
N LYS A 281 16.35 -17.67 -0.64
CA LYS A 281 17.74 -17.92 -0.24
C LYS A 281 18.16 -16.83 0.76
N LYS A 282 18.69 -17.24 1.88
CA LYS A 282 19.21 -16.35 2.93
C LYS A 282 20.54 -15.72 2.53
#